data_e5fa424cab7a8bbbdfaa7af21e998694
#
_entry.id   e5fa424cab7a8bbbdfaa7af21e998694
#
_cell.length_a   1.000
_cell.length_b   1.000
_cell.length_c   1.000
_cell.angle_alpha   90.00
_cell.angle_beta   90.00
_cell.angle_gamma   90.00
#
_symmetry.space_group_name_H-M   'P 1'
#
loop_
_entity.id
_entity.type
_entity.pdbx_description
1 polymer ?
#
loop_
_entity_poly.entity_id
_entity_poly.type
_entity_poly.pdbx_seq_one_letter_code
_entity_poly.pdbx_strand_id
1 'polypeptide(L)'
;MKIVVCDDSMVDLEKIRGLLTIYKERHKAIQLETEYFTDSAKLYRWIQAGAQGDIYILDMIMSQRTGIDIGALIRSTDERSVIIYITSSDDFAFEAYGVRAVR
;
A
#
# COMPACT_ATOMS: atom_id res chain seq x y z
N MET A 1 0.76 11.87 9.07
CA MET A 1 0.46 11.15 7.82
C MET A 1 0.80 9.68 8.00
N LYS A 2 -0.12 8.81 7.67
CA LYS A 2 0.09 7.37 7.79
C LYS A 2 0.31 6.74 6.42
N ILE A 3 1.43 6.02 6.29
CA ILE A 3 1.75 5.24 5.08
C ILE A 3 1.62 3.76 5.43
N VAL A 4 0.83 3.05 4.66
CA VAL A 4 0.59 1.62 4.81
C VAL A 4 1.26 0.90 3.65
N VAL A 5 2.09 -0.08 3.96
CA VAL A 5 2.84 -0.85 2.96
C VAL A 5 2.47 -2.31 3.08
N CYS A 6 2.16 -2.95 1.96
CA CYS A 6 1.87 -4.37 1.93
C CYS A 6 2.61 -5.04 0.78
N ASP A 7 3.42 -6.03 1.11
CA ASP A 7 4.16 -6.83 0.14
C ASP A 7 4.44 -8.18 0.80
N ASP A 8 4.10 -9.27 0.15
CA ASP A 8 4.32 -10.61 0.71
C ASP A 8 5.77 -11.08 0.59
N SER A 9 6.61 -10.33 -0.13
CA SER A 9 8.05 -10.53 -0.15
C SER A 9 8.71 -9.71 0.94
N MET A 10 9.30 -10.37 1.93
CA MET A 10 10.03 -9.67 3.00
C MET A 10 11.19 -8.86 2.47
N VAL A 11 11.86 -9.35 1.42
CA VAL A 11 12.99 -8.63 0.81
C VAL A 11 12.54 -7.30 0.24
N ASP A 12 11.42 -7.31 -0.50
CA ASP A 12 10.89 -6.08 -1.11
C ASP A 12 10.32 -5.15 -0.06
N LEU A 13 9.66 -5.69 0.95
CA LEU A 13 9.13 -4.90 2.06
C LEU A 13 10.26 -4.16 2.79
N GLU A 14 11.37 -4.82 3.04
CA GLU A 14 12.52 -4.21 3.71
C GLU A 14 13.18 -3.12 2.85
N LYS A 15 13.18 -3.27 1.52
CA LYS A 15 13.65 -2.20 0.63
C LYS A 15 12.79 -0.95 0.76
N ILE A 16 11.49 -1.12 0.78
CA ILE A 16 10.55 0.00 0.94
C ILE A 16 10.73 0.64 2.31
N ARG A 17 10.85 -0.18 3.36
CA ARG A 17 11.09 0.29 4.72
C ARG A 17 12.36 1.17 4.79
N GLY A 18 13.44 0.71 4.15
CA GLY A 18 14.70 1.46 4.10
C GLY A 18 14.54 2.81 3.43
N LEU A 19 13.83 2.87 2.31
CA LEU A 19 13.57 4.12 1.59
C LEU A 19 12.72 5.09 2.42
N LEU A 20 11.69 4.59 3.09
CA LEU A 20 10.83 5.42 3.94
C LEU A 20 11.58 5.93 5.17
N THR A 21 12.48 5.13 5.72
CA THR A 21 13.32 5.56 6.83
C THR A 21 14.22 6.72 6.43
N ILE A 22 14.84 6.65 5.24
CA ILE A 22 15.68 7.74 4.72
C ILE A 22 14.83 8.99 4.50
N TYR A 23 13.66 8.84 3.91
CA TYR A 23 12.75 9.96 3.67
C TYR A 23 12.37 10.65 4.98
N LYS A 24 12.03 9.86 5.98
CA LYS A 24 11.63 10.34 7.29
C LYS A 24 12.74 11.16 7.96
N GLU A 25 13.98 10.70 7.83
CA GLU A 25 15.13 11.40 8.38
C GLU A 25 15.41 12.73 7.68
N ARG A 26 15.16 12.80 6.38
CA ARG A 26 15.40 14.00 5.57
C ARG A 26 14.26 15.00 5.66
N HIS A 27 13.08 14.58 6.10
CA HIS A 27 11.89 15.43 6.14
C HIS A 27 11.26 15.39 7.53
N LYS A 28 12.04 15.80 8.54
CA LYS A 28 11.62 15.71 9.96
C LYS A 28 10.42 16.55 10.31
N ALA A 29 10.12 17.57 9.52
CA ALA A 29 8.94 18.40 9.73
C ALA A 29 7.64 17.64 9.42
N ILE A 30 7.71 16.58 8.64
CA ILE A 30 6.57 15.74 8.31
C ILE A 30 6.51 14.60 9.32
N GLN A 31 5.39 14.49 10.02
CA GLN A 31 5.18 13.37 10.95
C GLN A 31 4.67 12.17 10.15
N LEU A 32 5.54 11.20 9.91
CA LEU A 32 5.19 9.97 9.22
C LEU A 32 5.02 8.83 10.21
N GLU A 33 3.86 8.18 10.12
CA GLU A 33 3.62 6.89 10.76
C GLU A 33 3.59 5.84 9.66
N THR A 34 4.18 4.70 9.90
CA THR A 34 4.23 3.62 8.92
C THR A 34 3.70 2.33 9.51
N GLU A 35 2.91 1.61 8.71
CA GLU A 35 2.42 0.27 9.02
C GLU A 35 2.85 -0.66 7.92
N TYR A 36 3.33 -1.85 8.27
CA TYR A 36 3.85 -2.82 7.31
C TYR A 36 3.12 -4.15 7.45
N PHE A 37 2.69 -4.69 6.32
CA PHE A 37 1.99 -5.97 6.25
C PHE A 37 2.69 -6.90 5.25
N THR A 38 2.97 -8.12 5.67
CA THR A 38 3.43 -9.18 4.77
C THR A 38 2.30 -10.09 4.33
N ASP A 39 1.15 -9.99 4.97
CA ASP A 39 -0.04 -10.81 4.72
C ASP A 39 -1.18 -9.91 4.27
N SER A 40 -1.55 -10.02 2.99
CA SER A 40 -2.60 -9.18 2.42
C SER A 40 -3.97 -9.44 3.07
N ALA A 41 -4.23 -10.65 3.55
CA ALA A 41 -5.47 -10.95 4.26
C ALA A 41 -5.56 -10.19 5.59
N LYS A 42 -4.43 -10.00 6.27
CA LYS A 42 -4.40 -9.19 7.51
C LYS A 42 -4.68 -7.73 7.21
N LEU A 43 -4.10 -7.19 6.15
CA LEU A 43 -4.37 -5.82 5.73
C LEU A 43 -5.85 -5.66 5.35
N TYR A 44 -6.41 -6.61 4.63
CA TYR A 44 -7.81 -6.58 4.24
C TYR A 44 -8.71 -6.48 5.47
N ARG A 45 -8.46 -7.30 6.48
CA ARG A 45 -9.22 -7.27 7.74
C ARG A 45 -9.00 -5.98 8.52
N TRP A 46 -7.78 -5.44 8.48
CA TRP A 46 -7.44 -4.17 9.13
C TRP A 46 -8.28 -3.02 8.56
N ILE A 47 -8.42 -2.98 7.23
CA ILE A 47 -9.25 -1.98 6.55
C ILE A 47 -10.73 -2.21 6.85
N GLN A 48 -11.18 -3.46 6.82
CA GLN A 48 -12.57 -3.79 7.15
C GLN A 48 -12.95 -3.37 8.57
N ALA A 49 -12.01 -3.38 9.49
CA ALA A 49 -12.22 -2.96 10.87
C ALA A 49 -12.28 -1.44 11.04
N GLY A 50 -12.12 -0.67 9.97
CA GLY A 50 -12.24 0.78 9.98
C GLY A 50 -10.92 1.53 10.05
N ALA A 51 -9.79 0.85 10.08
CA ALA A 51 -8.48 1.50 10.06
C ALA A 51 -8.20 2.11 8.69
N GLN A 52 -7.52 3.24 8.66
CA GLN A 52 -7.25 3.98 7.43
C GLN A 52 -5.82 4.47 7.38
N GLY A 53 -5.26 4.48 6.16
CA GLY A 53 -4.01 5.15 5.88
C GLY A 53 -4.23 6.33 4.95
N ASP A 54 -3.24 7.20 4.84
CA ASP A 54 -3.27 8.31 3.89
C ASP A 54 -2.69 7.90 2.56
N ILE A 55 -1.65 7.07 2.58
CA ILE A 55 -0.98 6.55 1.40
C ILE A 55 -0.84 5.05 1.58
N TYR A 56 -1.22 4.30 0.55
CA TYR A 56 -1.05 2.85 0.51
C TYR A 56 -0.06 2.50 -0.60
N ILE A 57 0.97 1.73 -0.24
CA ILE A 57 1.94 1.19 -1.20
C ILE A 57 1.71 -0.32 -1.23
N LEU A 58 1.19 -0.82 -2.33
CA LEU A 58 0.70 -2.19 -2.44
C LEU A 58 1.41 -2.93 -3.55
N ASP A 59 1.90 -4.13 -3.26
CA ASP A 59 2.31 -5.07 -4.31
C ASP A 59 1.04 -5.57 -5.01
N MET A 60 1.06 -5.61 -6.33
CA MET A 60 -0.10 -6.07 -7.10
C MET A 60 -0.28 -7.58 -7.03
N ILE A 61 0.81 -8.33 -6.97
CA ILE A 61 0.78 -9.79 -6.99
C ILE A 61 1.12 -10.31 -5.60
N MET A 62 0.08 -10.69 -4.86
CA MET A 62 0.23 -11.27 -3.53
C MET A 62 -0.63 -12.51 -3.43
N SER A 63 -0.22 -13.46 -2.59
CA SER A 63 -1.06 -14.58 -2.21
C SER A 63 -2.28 -14.07 -1.43
N GLN A 64 -3.33 -14.81 -1.32
CA GLN A 64 -4.57 -14.45 -0.60
C GLN A 64 -5.37 -13.35 -1.31
N ARG A 65 -5.01 -12.08 -1.10
CA ARG A 65 -5.65 -10.93 -1.73
C ARG A 65 -4.65 -10.21 -2.60
N THR A 66 -5.04 -9.84 -3.79
CA THR A 66 -4.17 -9.05 -4.68
C THR A 66 -4.18 -7.58 -4.27
N GLY A 67 -3.20 -6.82 -4.77
CA GLY A 67 -3.19 -5.37 -4.57
C GLY A 67 -4.46 -4.71 -5.12
N ILE A 68 -5.00 -5.23 -6.22
CA ILE A 68 -6.24 -4.71 -6.81
C ILE A 68 -7.43 -4.94 -5.87
N ASP A 69 -7.51 -6.13 -5.24
CA ASP A 69 -8.58 -6.42 -4.26
C ASP A 69 -8.52 -5.44 -3.08
N ILE A 70 -7.32 -5.19 -2.57
CA ILE A 70 -7.11 -4.25 -1.48
C ILE A 70 -7.50 -2.83 -1.92
N GLY A 71 -7.07 -2.42 -3.11
CA GLY A 71 -7.40 -1.10 -3.65
C GLY A 71 -8.89 -0.89 -3.80
N ALA A 72 -9.62 -1.90 -4.27
CA ALA A 72 -11.06 -1.83 -4.42
C ALA A 72 -11.74 -1.63 -3.05
N LEU A 73 -11.28 -2.35 -2.03
CA LEU A 73 -11.80 -2.18 -0.68
C LEU A 73 -11.53 -0.77 -0.15
N ILE A 74 -10.32 -0.27 -0.34
CA ILE A 74 -9.96 1.09 0.08
C ILE A 74 -10.91 2.11 -0.57
N ARG A 75 -11.10 2.02 -1.89
CA ARG A 75 -11.95 2.97 -2.61
C ARG A 75 -13.43 2.89 -2.22
N SER A 76 -13.87 1.76 -1.71
CA SER A 76 -15.26 1.62 -1.23
C SER A 76 -15.52 2.42 0.05
N THR A 77 -14.47 2.73 0.81
CA THR A 77 -14.59 3.42 2.10
C THR A 77 -13.88 4.78 2.15
N ASP A 78 -12.91 5.00 1.26
CA ASP A 78 -12.10 6.21 1.27
C ASP A 78 -11.67 6.58 -0.15
N GLU A 79 -12.17 7.71 -0.65
CA GLU A 79 -11.85 8.20 -1.98
C GLU A 79 -10.63 9.12 -1.99
N ARG A 80 -10.13 9.53 -0.84
CA ARG A 80 -9.08 10.56 -0.74
C ARG A 80 -7.68 10.01 -0.60
N SER A 81 -7.53 8.79 -0.08
CA SER A 81 -6.22 8.21 0.08
C SER A 81 -5.53 7.99 -1.27
N VAL A 82 -4.20 8.02 -1.24
CA VAL A 82 -3.38 7.76 -2.42
C VAL A 82 -3.03 6.27 -2.42
N ILE A 83 -3.19 5.62 -3.56
CA ILE A 83 -2.81 4.22 -3.73
C ILE A 83 -1.71 4.16 -4.79
N ILE A 84 -0.58 3.57 -4.41
CA ILE A 84 0.56 3.36 -5.28
C ILE A 84 0.74 1.85 -5.43
N TYR A 85 0.68 1.36 -6.66
CA TYR A 85 0.94 -0.06 -6.92
C TYR A 85 2.39 -0.25 -7.34
N ILE A 86 3.00 -1.29 -6.79
CA ILE A 86 4.32 -1.74 -7.20
C ILE A 86 4.13 -3.05 -7.94
N THR A 87 4.59 -3.12 -9.18
CA THR A 87 4.47 -4.32 -9.98
C THR A 87 5.66 -4.45 -10.91
N SER A 88 6.04 -5.70 -11.15
CA SER A 88 7.01 -6.04 -12.19
C SER A 88 6.32 -6.42 -13.51
N SER A 89 4.99 -6.40 -13.54
CA SER A 89 4.21 -6.81 -14.70
C SER A 89 3.33 -5.68 -15.21
N ASP A 90 3.42 -5.38 -16.51
CA ASP A 90 2.57 -4.38 -17.15
C ASP A 90 1.13 -4.88 -17.33
N ASP A 91 0.88 -6.17 -17.19
CA ASP A 91 -0.44 -6.76 -17.37
C ASP A 91 -1.50 -6.21 -16.41
N PHE A 92 -1.07 -5.68 -15.27
CA PHE A 92 -1.97 -5.14 -14.26
C PHE A 92 -2.21 -3.63 -14.36
N ALA A 93 -1.60 -2.96 -15.33
CA ALA A 93 -1.68 -1.49 -15.42
C ALA A 93 -3.12 -0.99 -15.59
N PHE A 94 -3.92 -1.65 -16.44
CA PHE A 94 -5.31 -1.26 -16.67
C PHE A 94 -6.19 -1.44 -15.43
N GLU A 95 -5.97 -2.51 -14.69
CA GLU A 95 -6.71 -2.76 -13.46
C GLU A 95 -6.39 -1.73 -12.40
N ALA A 96 -5.12 -1.31 -12.33
CA ALA A 96 -4.70 -0.26 -11.41
C ALA A 96 -5.44 1.06 -11.67
N TYR A 97 -5.62 1.43 -12.93
CA TYR A 97 -6.37 2.65 -13.28
C TYR A 97 -7.82 2.57 -12.83
N GLY A 98 -8.42 1.39 -12.81
CA GLY A 98 -9.79 1.20 -12.37
C GLY A 98 -10.02 1.57 -10.91
N VAL A 99 -8.97 1.59 -10.08
CA VAL A 99 -9.06 1.98 -8.66
C VAL A 99 -8.37 3.32 -8.39
N ARG A 100 -8.10 4.10 -9.41
CA ARG A 100 -7.50 5.44 -9.33
C ARG A 100 -6.18 5.42 -8.56
N ALA A 101 -5.27 4.58 -9.00
CA ALA A 101 -3.95 4.47 -8.40
C ALA A 101 -2.97 5.45 -9.04
N VAL A 102 -1.97 5.85 -8.26
CA VAL A 102 -0.79 6.55 -8.75
C VAL A 102 0.35 5.53 -8.80
N ARG A 103 1.06 5.52 -9.90
CA ARG A 103 2.13 4.56 -10.11
C ARG A 103 3.51 5.15 -9.86
#